data_2b4ac895a13ffd63bd24d2039d2f5131
#
_entry.id   2b4ac895a13ffd63bd24d2039d2f5131
#
_cell.length_a   1.000
_cell.length_b   1.000
_cell.length_c   1.000
_cell.angle_alpha   90.00
_cell.angle_beta   90.00
_cell.angle_gamma   90.00
#
_symmetry.space_group_name_H-M   'P 1'
#
loop_
_entity.id
_entity.type
_entity.pdbx_description
1 polymer ?
#
loop_
_entity_poly.entity_id
_entity_poly.type
_entity_poly.pdbx_seq_one_letter_code
_entity_poly.pdbx_strand_id
1 'polypeptide(L)'
;MKKAMILASAAMISIALLSGGAGAQGTPQTVELVKVDVHKLAAGYRASKVIGSSVVNDANETIGKIDDLLVSSNGKQPYAVLSVGGFLGMGTRLVVVPYDTLKFADNKVILPGGTKEGLKMLPEFKYSTG
;
A
#
# COMPACT_ATOMS: atom_id res chain seq x y z
N MET A 1 66.94 -24.54 6.87
CA MET A 1 66.47 -24.41 6.80
C MET A 1 65.38 -24.20 6.86
N LYS A 2 65.02 -23.97 6.87
CA LYS A 2 64.24 -23.64 6.88
C LYS A 2 63.17 -23.72 6.83
N LYS A 3 62.68 -23.73 6.76
CA LYS A 3 61.90 -23.69 6.51
C LYS A 3 60.90 -23.61 6.86
N ALA A 4 60.60 -23.59 6.92
CA ALA A 4 59.76 -23.55 7.12
C ALA A 4 58.83 -23.14 7.11
N MET A 5 58.50 -22.96 7.12
CA MET A 5 57.74 -22.55 7.04
C MET A 5 56.76 -22.72 6.94
N ILE A 6 56.34 -22.60 6.75
CA ILE A 6 55.58 -22.65 6.45
C ILE A 6 54.56 -22.94 6.90
N LEU A 7 54.36 -23.30 6.85
CA LEU A 7 53.56 -23.61 7.20
C LEU A 7 52.58 -23.14 7.67
N ALA A 8 52.54 -22.66 7.85
CA ALA A 8 51.78 -21.98 8.44
C ALA A 8 50.69 -21.81 7.83
N SER A 9 50.80 -21.30 7.15
CA SER A 9 49.88 -21.16 6.32
C SER A 9 48.76 -21.82 6.56
N ALA A 10 48.88 -22.62 6.29
CA ALA A 10 47.84 -23.42 6.37
C ALA A 10 46.84 -22.91 7.20
N ALA A 11 47.17 -22.75 8.11
CA ALA A 11 46.25 -22.41 8.99
C ALA A 11 45.21 -21.58 8.48
N MET A 12 45.54 -20.69 8.09
CA MET A 12 44.68 -19.80 7.72
C MET A 12 43.58 -20.30 7.20
N ILE A 13 43.74 -20.76 6.48
CA ILE A 13 42.82 -21.33 5.85
C ILE A 13 41.70 -21.63 6.58
N SER A 14 41.88 -22.39 7.23
CA SER A 14 40.81 -22.90 7.88
C SER A 14 39.95 -21.87 8.26
N ILE A 15 40.33 -20.97 8.63
CA ILE A 15 39.60 -19.99 9.02
C ILE A 15 38.55 -19.76 8.20
N ALA A 16 38.90 -19.45 7.25
CA ALA A 16 37.96 -19.18 6.30
C ALA A 16 36.76 -19.94 6.56
N LEU A 17 36.87 -21.02 6.49
CA LEU A 17 35.84 -21.77 6.60
C LEU A 17 34.97 -21.51 7.58
N LEU A 18 35.34 -21.39 8.40
CA LEU A 18 34.56 -21.26 9.38
C LEU A 18 33.62 -20.33 9.13
N SER A 19 33.99 -19.37 8.80
CA SER A 19 33.16 -18.34 8.59
C SER A 19 32.11 -18.84 7.79
N GLY A 20 32.45 -19.41 6.87
CA GLY A 20 31.45 -19.83 6.00
C GLY A 20 30.35 -20.40 6.75
N GLY A 21 30.65 -21.19 7.50
CA GLY A 21 29.57 -21.85 8.13
C GLY A 21 28.57 -20.92 8.62
N ALA A 22 28.98 -19.93 9.06
CA ALA A 22 28.06 -19.00 9.56
C ALA A 22 26.91 -18.82 8.66
N GLY A 23 27.17 -18.58 7.54
CA GLY A 23 26.11 -18.31 6.69
C GLY A 23 25.04 -19.30 6.75
N ALA A 24 25.40 -20.42 6.98
CA ALA A 24 24.42 -21.41 6.92
C ALA A 24 23.25 -21.13 7.76
N GLN A 25 23.38 -20.49 8.71
CA GLN A 25 22.40 -20.33 9.55
C GLN A 25 21.34 -19.67 9.04
N GLY A 26 20.63 -20.04 8.39
CA GLY A 26 19.48 -19.47 8.00
C GLY A 26 19.67 -18.03 7.92
N THR A 27 19.89 -17.49 6.86
CA THR A 27 20.05 -16.11 6.74
C THR A 27 18.85 -15.44 7.20
N PRO A 28 18.95 -14.57 8.06
CA PRO A 28 17.82 -13.85 8.54
C PRO A 28 17.35 -12.98 7.41
N GLN A 29 16.10 -12.86 7.26
CA GLN A 29 15.57 -12.05 6.30
C GLN A 29 15.88 -10.66 6.63
N THR A 30 16.57 -9.99 5.82
CA THR A 30 16.93 -8.62 6.08
C THR A 30 15.91 -7.75 5.43
N VAL A 31 15.15 -7.08 6.18
CA VAL A 31 14.20 -6.14 5.65
C VAL A 31 14.92 -4.81 5.57
N GLU A 32 15.04 -4.29 4.40
CA GLU A 32 15.68 -3.01 4.27
C GLU A 32 14.72 -1.94 4.73
N LEU A 33 15.06 -1.26 5.74
CA LEU A 33 14.22 -0.21 6.28
C LEU A 33 14.59 1.09 5.61
N VAL A 34 13.66 1.62 4.87
CA VAL A 34 13.87 2.89 4.19
C VAL A 34 13.44 4.01 5.12
N LYS A 35 14.30 4.97 5.29
CA LYS A 35 13.96 6.10 6.12
C LYS A 35 13.02 7.01 5.34
N VAL A 36 11.95 7.40 5.96
CA VAL A 36 11.00 8.29 5.32
C VAL A 36 10.94 9.61 6.06
N ASP A 37 10.59 10.66 5.37
CA ASP A 37 10.46 11.97 5.98
C ASP A 37 9.11 12.04 6.66
N VAL A 38 9.11 11.82 7.96
CA VAL A 38 7.88 11.77 8.72
C VAL A 38 7.15 13.11 8.77
N HIS A 39 7.86 14.20 8.59
CA HIS A 39 7.21 15.50 8.60
C HIS A 39 6.36 15.68 7.34
N LYS A 40 6.84 15.18 6.23
CA LYS A 40 6.06 15.27 5.02
C LYS A 40 4.87 14.32 5.10
N LEU A 41 5.09 13.15 5.68
CA LEU A 41 3.99 12.19 5.81
C LEU A 41 2.92 12.70 6.75
N ALA A 42 3.31 13.48 7.75
CA ALA A 42 2.33 14.00 8.70
C ALA A 42 1.31 14.93 8.03
N ALA A 43 1.66 15.47 6.88
CA ALA A 43 0.74 16.33 6.16
C ALA A 43 -0.27 15.51 5.34
N GLY A 44 -0.09 14.21 5.29
CA GLY A 44 -1.01 13.36 4.53
C GLY A 44 -2.28 13.09 5.31
N TYR A 45 -3.14 12.32 4.69
CA TYR A 45 -4.43 12.01 5.29
C TYR A 45 -4.44 10.62 5.87
N ARG A 46 -5.02 10.50 7.04
CA ARG A 46 -5.13 9.19 7.68
C ARG A 46 -6.20 8.38 6.97
N ALA A 47 -5.92 7.13 6.69
CA ALA A 47 -6.89 6.26 6.04
C ALA A 47 -8.19 6.21 6.84
N SER A 48 -8.10 6.20 8.15
CA SER A 48 -9.29 6.15 8.99
C SER A 48 -10.16 7.41 8.87
N LYS A 49 -9.56 8.51 8.42
CA LYS A 49 -10.33 9.73 8.22
C LYS A 49 -10.88 9.80 6.80
N VAL A 50 -10.19 9.16 5.89
CA VAL A 50 -10.62 9.14 4.50
C VAL A 50 -11.85 8.24 4.35
N ILE A 51 -11.86 7.11 5.05
CA ILE A 51 -13.00 6.21 5.02
C ILE A 51 -14.19 6.92 5.63
N GLY A 52 -15.29 6.92 4.93
CA GLY A 52 -16.50 7.62 5.35
C GLY A 52 -16.64 9.01 4.76
N SER A 53 -15.62 9.51 4.08
CA SER A 53 -15.68 10.84 3.51
C SER A 53 -16.55 10.86 2.26
N SER A 54 -17.22 11.98 2.03
CA SER A 54 -17.99 12.15 0.82
C SER A 54 -17.07 12.40 -0.35
N VAL A 55 -17.42 11.88 -1.50
CA VAL A 55 -16.66 12.09 -2.73
C VAL A 55 -17.45 13.01 -3.62
N VAL A 56 -16.82 14.08 -4.07
CA VAL A 56 -17.46 15.04 -4.96
C VAL A 56 -16.71 15.05 -6.29
N ASN A 57 -17.36 15.59 -7.29
CA ASN A 57 -16.72 15.75 -8.59
C ASN A 57 -16.23 17.18 -8.78
N ASP A 58 -15.78 17.53 -9.98
CA ASP A 58 -15.28 18.86 -10.27
C ASP A 58 -16.34 19.94 -10.09
N ALA A 59 -17.59 19.58 -10.22
CA ALA A 59 -18.67 20.52 -10.05
C ALA A 59 -19.12 20.60 -8.60
N ASN A 60 -18.35 19.97 -7.70
CA ASN A 60 -18.66 19.94 -6.28
C ASN A 60 -19.97 19.21 -5.98
N GLU A 61 -20.37 18.30 -6.85
CA GLU A 61 -21.54 17.50 -6.61
C GLU A 61 -21.12 16.24 -5.88
N THR A 62 -21.85 15.81 -4.88
CA THR A 62 -21.55 14.59 -4.15
C THR A 62 -21.96 13.42 -5.00
N ILE A 63 -20.99 12.61 -5.38
CA ILE A 63 -21.24 11.47 -6.25
C ILE A 63 -21.11 10.13 -5.52
N GLY A 64 -20.64 10.13 -4.31
CA GLY A 64 -20.52 8.90 -3.54
C GLY A 64 -19.86 9.15 -2.21
N LYS A 65 -19.47 8.06 -1.57
CA LYS A 65 -18.84 8.14 -0.27
C LYS A 65 -17.82 7.03 -0.20
N ILE A 66 -16.70 7.25 0.43
CA ILE A 66 -15.69 6.20 0.53
C ILE A 66 -16.13 5.20 1.57
N ASP A 67 -16.38 3.98 1.13
CA ASP A 67 -16.82 2.92 2.01
C ASP A 67 -15.63 2.25 2.68
N ASP A 68 -14.56 2.05 1.95
CA ASP A 68 -13.35 1.44 2.49
C ASP A 68 -12.20 1.63 1.52
N LEU A 69 -11.01 1.23 1.94
CA LEU A 69 -9.84 1.24 1.09
C LEU A 69 -9.32 -0.18 1.01
N LEU A 70 -8.94 -0.60 -0.19
CA LEU A 70 -8.41 -1.94 -0.40
C LEU A 70 -6.93 -1.87 -0.70
N VAL A 71 -6.19 -2.74 -0.07
CA VAL A 71 -4.78 -2.90 -0.36
C VAL A 71 -4.67 -4.22 -1.09
N SER A 72 -4.15 -4.20 -2.31
CA SER A 72 -4.08 -5.42 -3.09
C SER A 72 -3.10 -6.40 -2.46
N SER A 73 -3.30 -7.67 -2.72
CA SER A 73 -2.45 -8.71 -2.13
C SER A 73 -0.99 -8.60 -2.54
N ASN A 74 -0.71 -7.97 -3.65
CA ASN A 74 0.66 -7.79 -4.08
C ASN A 74 1.29 -6.53 -3.49
N GLY A 75 0.57 -5.84 -2.63
CA GLY A 75 1.11 -4.65 -1.96
C GLY A 75 1.25 -3.43 -2.84
N LYS A 76 0.71 -3.47 -4.05
CA LYS A 76 0.84 -2.33 -4.92
C LYS A 76 -0.27 -1.34 -4.63
N GLN A 77 -0.49 -0.47 -5.56
CA GLN A 77 -1.42 0.61 -5.39
C GLN A 77 -2.74 0.25 -4.73
N PRO A 78 -3.18 1.03 -3.76
CA PRO A 78 -4.47 0.78 -3.12
C PRO A 78 -5.63 1.22 -4.00
N TYR A 79 -6.81 0.74 -3.66
CA TYR A 79 -8.04 1.10 -4.36
C TYR A 79 -9.05 1.62 -3.34
N ALA A 80 -9.94 2.46 -3.80
CA ALA A 80 -10.99 2.98 -2.93
C ALA A 80 -12.32 2.35 -3.34
N VAL A 81 -13.07 1.88 -2.35
CA VAL A 81 -14.41 1.36 -2.58
C VAL A 81 -15.36 2.51 -2.32
N LEU A 82 -16.15 2.85 -3.31
CA LEU A 82 -17.10 3.94 -3.20
C LEU A 82 -18.52 3.40 -3.14
N SER A 83 -19.30 3.99 -2.26
CA SER A 83 -20.71 3.68 -2.16
C SER A 83 -21.42 4.73 -2.99
N VAL A 84 -22.14 4.33 -4.01
CA VAL A 84 -22.77 5.23 -4.96
C VAL A 84 -24.28 5.02 -4.96
N GLY A 85 -25.00 6.09 -5.04
CA GLY A 85 -26.46 6.02 -5.06
C GLY A 85 -26.99 5.97 -3.66
N GLY A 86 -28.10 5.30 -3.50
CA GLY A 86 -28.59 5.09 -2.16
C GLY A 86 -29.37 6.23 -1.53
N PHE A 87 -30.17 6.93 -2.32
CA PHE A 87 -31.04 7.88 -1.75
C PHE A 87 -31.93 7.13 -0.79
N LEU A 88 -31.98 7.54 0.41
CA LEU A 88 -32.79 6.91 1.43
C LEU A 88 -32.34 5.48 1.70
N GLY A 89 -31.08 5.21 1.47
CA GLY A 89 -30.54 3.89 1.75
C GLY A 89 -30.92 2.81 0.76
N MET A 90 -31.56 3.17 -0.32
CA MET A 90 -31.97 2.18 -1.29
C MET A 90 -31.09 2.24 -2.52
N GLY A 91 -30.76 1.10 -3.05
CA GLY A 91 -30.01 1.05 -4.30
C GLY A 91 -28.55 1.44 -4.20
N THR A 92 -27.98 1.36 -3.03
CA THR A 92 -26.56 1.64 -2.88
C THR A 92 -25.75 0.58 -3.61
N ARG A 93 -24.77 1.03 -4.34
CA ARG A 93 -23.93 0.14 -5.11
C ARG A 93 -22.49 0.45 -4.78
N LEU A 94 -21.68 -0.58 -4.61
CA LEU A 94 -20.26 -0.38 -4.34
C LEU A 94 -19.50 -0.52 -5.65
N VAL A 95 -18.56 0.38 -5.87
CA VAL A 95 -17.69 0.34 -7.05
C VAL A 95 -16.28 0.64 -6.58
N VAL A 96 -15.29 0.32 -7.40
CA VAL A 96 -13.89 0.48 -7.02
C VAL A 96 -13.19 1.39 -8.01
N VAL A 97 -12.43 2.33 -7.49
CA VAL A 97 -11.59 3.19 -8.32
C VAL A 97 -10.17 3.18 -7.76
N PRO A 98 -9.17 3.37 -8.60
CA PRO A 98 -7.80 3.45 -8.10
C PRO A 98 -7.66 4.64 -7.15
N TYR A 99 -6.98 4.44 -6.06
CA TYR A 99 -6.82 5.50 -5.06
C TYR A 99 -6.16 6.74 -5.64
N ASP A 100 -5.22 6.59 -6.55
CA ASP A 100 -4.51 7.74 -7.10
C ASP A 100 -5.35 8.60 -8.05
N THR A 101 -6.57 8.18 -8.37
CA THR A 101 -7.45 9.01 -9.16
C THR A 101 -8.17 10.02 -8.28
N LEU A 102 -8.06 9.87 -6.97
CA LEU A 102 -8.72 10.76 -6.03
C LEU A 102 -7.79 11.90 -5.65
N LYS A 103 -8.36 13.07 -5.43
CA LYS A 103 -7.59 14.19 -4.94
C LYS A 103 -8.17 14.57 -3.59
N PHE A 104 -7.29 14.90 -2.68
CA PHE A 104 -7.71 15.26 -1.34
C PHE A 104 -7.51 16.74 -1.11
N ALA A 105 -8.54 17.38 -0.63
CA ALA A 105 -8.47 18.78 -0.29
C ALA A 105 -9.20 18.93 1.04
N ASP A 106 -9.12 20.08 1.64
CA ASP A 106 -9.70 20.32 2.94
C ASP A 106 -11.02 19.64 3.11
N ASN A 107 -11.05 18.59 3.88
CA ASN A 107 -12.27 17.87 4.21
C ASN A 107 -13.08 17.33 3.02
N LYS A 108 -12.47 17.26 1.86
CA LYS A 108 -13.16 16.76 0.68
C LYS A 108 -12.32 15.75 -0.06
N VAL A 109 -12.96 14.77 -0.66
CA VAL A 109 -12.30 13.86 -1.56
C VAL A 109 -12.91 14.12 -2.92
N ILE A 110 -12.09 14.43 -3.89
CA ILE A 110 -12.55 14.81 -5.22
C ILE A 110 -12.17 13.73 -6.21
N LEU A 111 -13.13 13.32 -7.02
CA LEU A 111 -12.87 12.42 -8.13
C LEU A 111 -13.04 13.24 -9.40
N PRO A 112 -11.94 13.73 -9.98
CA PRO A 112 -12.05 14.58 -11.16
C PRO A 112 -12.70 13.83 -12.32
N GLY A 113 -13.62 14.50 -12.98
CA GLY A 113 -14.30 13.87 -14.10
C GLY A 113 -15.35 12.85 -13.72
N GLY A 114 -15.57 12.66 -12.43
CA GLY A 114 -16.52 11.66 -11.99
C GLY A 114 -17.96 12.12 -12.12
N THR A 115 -18.85 11.18 -12.37
CA THR A 115 -20.29 11.45 -12.36
C THR A 115 -20.95 10.25 -11.72
N LYS A 116 -22.14 10.46 -11.18
CA LYS A 116 -22.88 9.36 -10.60
C LYS A 116 -23.16 8.30 -11.67
N GLU A 117 -23.53 8.75 -12.85
CA GLU A 117 -23.83 7.85 -13.94
C GLU A 117 -22.60 7.03 -14.32
N GLY A 118 -21.45 7.69 -14.42
CA GLY A 118 -20.24 6.99 -14.76
C GLY A 118 -19.86 5.95 -13.72
N LEU A 119 -20.03 6.29 -12.45
CA LEU A 119 -19.71 5.34 -11.39
C LEU A 119 -20.68 4.16 -11.41
N LYS A 120 -21.94 4.42 -11.71
CA LYS A 120 -22.91 3.33 -11.76
C LYS A 120 -22.65 2.36 -12.90
N MET A 121 -21.88 2.77 -13.89
CA MET A 121 -21.55 1.90 -15.01
C MET A 121 -20.36 0.99 -14.69
N LEU A 122 -19.66 1.25 -13.61
CA LEU A 122 -18.56 0.38 -13.22
C LEU A 122 -19.11 -0.94 -12.68
N PRO A 123 -18.32 -2.00 -12.75
CA PRO A 123 -18.76 -3.28 -12.19
C PRO A 123 -19.06 -3.15 -10.71
N GLU A 124 -20.10 -3.79 -10.27
CA GLU A 124 -20.44 -3.76 -8.86
C GLU A 124 -19.43 -4.57 -8.07
N PHE A 125 -18.97 -4.01 -6.96
CA PHE A 125 -18.01 -4.67 -6.11
C PHE A 125 -18.71 -5.26 -4.90
N LYS A 126 -18.25 -6.43 -4.50
CA LYS A 126 -18.74 -7.04 -3.26
C LYS A 126 -17.52 -7.55 -2.50
N TYR A 127 -17.50 -7.30 -1.22
CA TYR A 127 -16.42 -7.79 -0.40
C TYR A 127 -16.46 -9.32 -0.33
N SER A 128 -15.29 -9.93 -0.30
CA SER A 128 -15.25 -11.36 -0.12
C SER A 128 -15.55 -11.64 1.35
N THR A 129 -16.04 -12.82 1.61
CA THR A 129 -16.41 -13.16 2.97
C THR A 129 -15.25 -13.72 3.78
N GLY A 130 -14.13 -13.82 3.23
CA GLY A 130 -13.03 -14.46 3.93
C GLY A 130 -12.08 -13.56 4.69
#